data_4f0dbbb50ea256cbccaf49198b9e2939
#
_entry.id   4f0dbbb50ea256cbccaf49198b9e2939
#
_cell.length_a   1.000
_cell.length_b   1.000
_cell.length_c   1.000
_cell.angle_alpha   90.00
_cell.angle_beta   90.00
_cell.angle_gamma   90.00
#
_symmetry.space_group_name_H-M   'P 1'
#
loop_
_entity.id
_entity.type
_entity.pdbx_description
1 polymer ?
#
loop_
_entity_poly.entity_id
_entity_poly.type
_entity_poly.pdbx_seq_one_letter_code
_entity_poly.pdbx_strand_id
1 'polypeptide(L)'
;MCSVYMPWSVTVDTEKYGAPSLEKVSVRLTRESDGKTWEFCNDPSQTAVTLDGQYFNVDLGGYGEPNAIIFRPGGHEAWHGLYTVEIFGLDEPLAYQVNLFHLANADKPDPSRYFVDVDSNDWFLAEAEYAYEHGIMTGVGGGRFAPYDPVDRATAVQILYNLEGRPALPGNQGTPYGDVDPDVWYTDAVYWARSVQVAEGDGENFRPLDPISREEFAAMLYRYAGYKGYSLSGAGDLGRYSDGDRVSSWAVESLAWANGNGLINGHDNGTIDPQGTTERAQAAAVLMRFCQQFVE
;
A
#
# COMPACT_ATOMS: atom_id res chain seq x y z
N MET A 1 -24.02 4.58 11.50
CA MET A 1 -23.30 4.33 10.25
C MET A 1 -22.33 5.49 10.08
N CYS A 2 -21.07 5.29 10.40
CA CYS A 2 -20.01 6.28 10.12
C CYS A 2 -19.50 6.00 8.71
N SER A 3 -19.84 6.85 7.76
CA SER A 3 -19.18 6.86 6.47
C SER A 3 -17.79 7.45 6.67
N VAL A 4 -16.77 6.60 6.57
CA VAL A 4 -15.40 7.05 6.57
C VAL A 4 -15.11 7.63 5.20
N TYR A 5 -15.11 8.96 5.12
CA TYR A 5 -14.65 9.66 3.93
C TYR A 5 -13.12 9.60 3.92
N MET A 6 -12.54 8.90 2.96
CA MET A 6 -11.11 9.03 2.72
C MET A 6 -10.87 10.37 2.01
N PRO A 7 -10.14 11.31 2.62
CA PRO A 7 -9.70 12.50 1.90
C PRO A 7 -8.70 12.06 0.83
N TRP A 8 -8.92 12.53 -0.39
CA TRP A 8 -7.94 12.40 -1.46
C TRP A 8 -7.01 13.61 -1.41
N SER A 9 -5.70 13.40 -1.45
CA SER A 9 -4.72 14.48 -1.42
C SER A 9 -3.81 14.42 -2.63
N VAL A 10 -3.53 15.58 -3.19
CA VAL A 10 -2.40 15.80 -4.11
C VAL A 10 -1.32 16.50 -3.32
N THR A 11 -0.23 15.81 -3.06
CA THR A 11 0.96 16.41 -2.46
C THR A 11 1.85 16.91 -3.59
N VAL A 12 2.15 18.20 -3.57
CA VAL A 12 3.06 18.84 -4.53
C VAL A 12 4.37 19.15 -3.84
N ASP A 13 5.45 18.52 -4.28
CA ASP A 13 6.80 18.89 -3.87
C ASP A 13 7.18 20.23 -4.55
N THR A 14 6.89 21.33 -3.84
CA THR A 14 7.09 22.67 -4.35
C THR A 14 8.57 23.02 -4.55
N GLU A 15 9.49 22.40 -3.83
CA GLU A 15 10.93 22.59 -4.00
C GLU A 15 11.41 21.90 -5.28
N LYS A 16 10.98 20.67 -5.50
CA LYS A 16 11.36 19.88 -6.68
C LYS A 16 10.80 20.43 -7.98
N TYR A 17 9.57 20.98 -7.96
CA TYR A 17 8.87 21.45 -9.14
C TYR A 17 8.83 22.98 -9.28
N GLY A 18 9.62 23.72 -8.49
CA GLY A 18 9.88 25.15 -8.66
C GLY A 18 8.74 26.07 -8.24
N ALA A 19 7.74 25.59 -7.50
CA ALA A 19 6.67 26.47 -7.02
C ALA A 19 7.08 27.15 -5.71
N PRO A 20 7.26 28.48 -5.68
CA PRO A 20 7.73 29.17 -4.46
C PRO A 20 6.68 29.21 -3.33
N SER A 21 5.42 28.94 -3.65
CA SER A 21 4.33 28.79 -2.67
C SER A 21 3.11 28.15 -3.35
N LEU A 22 2.26 27.47 -2.56
CA LEU A 22 0.98 26.93 -3.05
C LEU A 22 0.00 28.00 -3.55
N GLU A 23 0.20 29.30 -3.20
CA GLU A 23 -0.65 30.42 -3.64
C GLU A 23 -0.71 30.57 -5.16
N LYS A 24 0.26 30.04 -5.90
CA LYS A 24 0.32 30.08 -7.35
C LYS A 24 -0.08 28.76 -8.01
N VAL A 25 -0.32 27.73 -7.22
CA VAL A 25 -0.70 26.42 -7.74
C VAL A 25 -2.19 26.39 -7.98
N SER A 26 -2.61 25.95 -9.16
CA SER A 26 -3.99 25.63 -9.47
C SER A 26 -4.10 24.19 -9.96
N VAL A 27 -5.23 23.55 -9.69
CA VAL A 27 -5.50 22.19 -10.10
C VAL A 27 -6.76 22.16 -10.94
N ARG A 28 -6.68 21.52 -12.09
CA ARG A 28 -7.82 21.23 -12.95
C ARG A 28 -8.12 19.75 -12.88
N LEU A 29 -9.38 19.43 -12.58
CA LEU A 29 -9.94 18.09 -12.68
C LEU A 29 -10.82 18.02 -13.93
N THR A 30 -10.56 17.05 -14.79
CA THR A 30 -11.41 16.74 -15.93
C THR A 30 -11.97 15.35 -15.79
N ARG A 31 -13.30 15.20 -15.71
CA ARG A 31 -13.95 13.89 -15.68
C ARG A 31 -13.98 13.30 -17.08
N GLU A 32 -13.38 12.13 -17.25
CA GLU A 32 -13.21 11.51 -18.57
C GLU A 32 -14.55 11.06 -19.20
N SER A 33 -15.54 10.73 -18.37
CA SER A 33 -16.82 10.21 -18.87
C SER A 33 -17.68 11.22 -19.64
N ASP A 34 -17.55 12.53 -19.31
CA ASP A 34 -18.36 13.60 -19.92
C ASP A 34 -17.56 14.85 -20.27
N GLY A 35 -16.24 14.83 -20.04
CA GLY A 35 -15.35 15.97 -20.33
C GLY A 35 -15.57 17.18 -19.43
N LYS A 36 -16.32 17.06 -18.36
CA LYS A 36 -16.61 18.15 -17.45
C LYS A 36 -15.37 18.51 -16.64
N THR A 37 -15.09 19.80 -16.54
CA THR A 37 -13.85 20.33 -15.97
C THR A 37 -14.14 21.25 -14.79
N TRP A 38 -13.30 21.18 -13.76
CA TRP A 38 -13.30 22.04 -12.57
C TRP A 38 -11.92 22.55 -12.30
N GLU A 39 -11.80 23.82 -11.93
CA GLU A 39 -10.54 24.46 -11.59
C GLU A 39 -10.57 24.93 -10.13
N PHE A 40 -9.51 24.61 -9.43
CA PHE A 40 -9.29 24.99 -8.05
C PHE A 40 -8.01 25.80 -7.95
N CYS A 41 -8.07 26.97 -7.37
CA CYS A 41 -6.90 27.75 -7.02
C CYS A 41 -6.84 27.95 -5.51
N ASN A 42 -5.66 28.25 -5.01
CA ASN A 42 -5.46 28.57 -3.61
C ASN A 42 -6.03 29.98 -3.28
N ASP A 43 -7.36 30.06 -3.28
CA ASP A 43 -8.06 31.26 -2.82
C ASP A 43 -8.68 30.99 -1.45
N PRO A 44 -8.16 31.56 -0.35
CA PRO A 44 -8.70 31.35 0.97
C PRO A 44 -10.17 31.77 1.12
N SER A 45 -10.71 32.52 0.16
CA SER A 45 -12.15 32.84 0.10
C SER A 45 -13.00 31.74 -0.52
N GLN A 46 -12.39 30.75 -1.21
CA GLN A 46 -13.07 29.63 -1.86
C GLN A 46 -12.85 28.32 -1.09
N THR A 47 -13.33 28.26 0.12
CA THR A 47 -13.20 27.05 0.97
C THR A 47 -14.15 25.93 0.58
N ALA A 48 -15.11 26.17 -0.32
CA ALA A 48 -16.03 25.15 -0.80
C ALA A 48 -16.39 25.40 -2.28
N VAL A 49 -16.12 24.42 -3.12
CA VAL A 49 -16.56 24.41 -4.51
C VAL A 49 -17.77 23.53 -4.64
N THR A 50 -18.81 23.98 -5.35
CA THR A 50 -20.00 23.18 -5.61
C THR A 50 -19.85 22.46 -6.94
N LEU A 51 -19.89 21.13 -6.91
CA LEU A 51 -19.92 20.28 -8.06
C LEU A 51 -21.30 19.66 -8.18
N ASP A 52 -22.04 20.03 -9.23
CA ASP A 52 -23.42 19.54 -9.45
C ASP A 52 -24.33 19.63 -8.20
N GLY A 53 -24.19 20.70 -7.39
CA GLY A 53 -24.91 20.88 -6.15
C GLY A 53 -24.31 20.18 -4.92
N GLN A 54 -23.13 19.57 -5.05
CA GLN A 54 -22.40 18.93 -3.97
C GLN A 54 -21.24 19.80 -3.47
N TYR A 55 -21.02 19.83 -2.17
CA TYR A 55 -19.91 20.61 -1.59
C TYR A 55 -18.59 19.87 -1.72
N PHE A 56 -17.59 20.59 -2.22
CA PHE A 56 -16.22 20.15 -2.29
C PHE A 56 -15.39 20.99 -1.32
N ASN A 57 -14.73 20.35 -0.39
CA ASN A 57 -13.87 21.06 0.55
C ASN A 57 -12.43 20.94 0.08
N VAL A 58 -11.81 22.07 -0.26
CA VAL A 58 -10.38 22.15 -0.57
C VAL A 58 -9.69 22.67 0.69
N ASP A 59 -8.88 21.85 1.31
CA ASP A 59 -8.08 22.23 2.48
C ASP A 59 -6.62 22.32 2.03
N LEU A 60 -6.04 23.50 2.14
CA LEU A 60 -4.68 23.79 1.72
C LEU A 60 -3.79 23.73 2.96
N GLY A 61 -2.90 22.74 3.01
CA GLY A 61 -1.99 22.55 4.12
C GLY A 61 -2.61 22.00 5.41
N GLY A 62 -3.75 21.28 5.28
CA GLY A 62 -4.38 20.58 6.39
C GLY A 62 -3.57 19.34 6.85
N TYR A 63 -3.76 18.96 8.11
CA TYR A 63 -3.16 17.76 8.73
C TYR A 63 -1.63 17.71 8.81
N GLY A 64 -0.96 18.87 8.81
CA GLY A 64 0.50 18.93 8.98
C GLY A 64 1.31 18.70 7.68
N GLU A 65 0.63 18.57 6.55
CA GLU A 65 1.26 18.47 5.23
C GLU A 65 1.27 19.86 4.56
N PRO A 66 2.36 20.63 4.64
CA PRO A 66 2.37 22.04 4.22
C PRO A 66 2.16 22.25 2.72
N ASN A 67 2.34 21.19 1.92
CA ASN A 67 2.29 21.25 0.46
C ASN A 67 1.20 20.33 -0.13
N ALA A 68 0.19 19.96 0.64
CA ALA A 68 -0.89 19.11 0.19
C ALA A 68 -2.14 19.92 -0.17
N ILE A 69 -2.71 19.63 -1.34
CA ILE A 69 -4.07 20.04 -1.71
C ILE A 69 -4.97 18.86 -1.40
N ILE A 70 -5.82 19.01 -0.38
CA ILE A 70 -6.67 17.93 0.10
C ILE A 70 -8.08 18.14 -0.48
N PHE A 71 -8.55 17.15 -1.23
CA PHE A 71 -9.90 17.12 -1.76
C PHE A 71 -10.76 16.21 -0.88
N ARG A 72 -11.89 16.73 -0.41
CA ARG A 72 -12.88 15.96 0.34
C ARG A 72 -14.16 15.92 -0.49
N PRO A 73 -14.37 14.90 -1.34
CA PRO A 73 -15.62 14.75 -2.02
C PRO A 73 -16.72 14.52 -0.98
N GLY A 74 -17.76 15.33 -1.01
CA GLY A 74 -18.94 15.12 -0.17
C GLY A 74 -19.69 13.89 -0.67
N GLY A 75 -19.58 12.81 0.04
CA GLY A 75 -20.24 11.51 0.08
C GLY A 75 -21.29 11.09 -0.97
N HIS A 76 -21.09 11.33 -2.26
CA HIS A 76 -22.07 10.95 -3.28
C HIS A 76 -21.44 10.19 -4.46
N GLU A 77 -22.17 9.20 -4.94
CA GLU A 77 -21.86 8.35 -6.10
C GLU A 77 -21.62 9.13 -7.41
N ALA A 78 -22.07 10.37 -7.47
CA ALA A 78 -21.88 11.26 -8.63
C ALA A 78 -20.40 11.59 -8.95
N TRP A 79 -19.49 11.23 -8.05
CA TRP A 79 -18.04 11.47 -8.17
C TRP A 79 -17.23 10.31 -8.69
N HIS A 80 -17.87 9.17 -8.87
CA HIS A 80 -17.16 8.01 -9.36
C HIS A 80 -16.70 8.21 -10.80
N GLY A 81 -15.49 7.79 -11.09
CA GLY A 81 -14.97 7.76 -12.44
C GLY A 81 -13.50 8.11 -12.57
N LEU A 82 -13.05 8.04 -13.78
CA LEU A 82 -11.70 8.41 -14.18
C LEU A 82 -11.63 9.93 -14.37
N TYR A 83 -10.62 10.53 -13.77
CA TYR A 83 -10.34 11.95 -13.89
C TYR A 83 -8.90 12.16 -14.37
N THR A 84 -8.71 13.12 -15.26
CA THR A 84 -7.40 13.73 -15.51
C THR A 84 -7.22 14.89 -14.54
N VAL A 85 -6.10 14.89 -13.84
CA VAL A 85 -5.66 15.92 -12.90
C VAL A 85 -4.51 16.67 -13.55
N GLU A 86 -4.67 17.95 -13.74
CA GLU A 86 -3.61 18.83 -14.24
C GLU A 86 -3.25 19.84 -13.15
N ILE A 87 -1.96 20.00 -12.89
CA ILE A 87 -1.44 20.93 -11.88
C ILE A 87 -0.65 22.00 -12.59
N PHE A 88 -1.04 23.25 -12.38
CA PHE A 88 -0.44 24.44 -12.97
C PHE A 88 0.26 25.30 -11.92
N GLY A 89 1.10 26.22 -12.35
CA GLY A 89 1.86 27.10 -11.46
C GLY A 89 3.18 26.50 -10.96
N LEU A 90 3.57 25.37 -11.55
CA LEU A 90 4.88 24.77 -11.44
C LEU A 90 5.76 25.18 -12.62
N ASP A 91 7.07 24.98 -12.54
CA ASP A 91 8.00 25.24 -13.66
C ASP A 91 7.61 24.44 -14.92
N GLU A 92 7.12 23.20 -14.72
CA GLU A 92 6.51 22.40 -15.77
C GLU A 92 5.14 21.90 -15.28
N PRO A 93 4.07 22.02 -16.09
CA PRO A 93 2.75 21.47 -15.72
C PRO A 93 2.82 19.96 -15.55
N LEU A 94 2.18 19.45 -14.50
CA LEU A 94 2.04 18.02 -14.27
C LEU A 94 0.61 17.59 -14.64
N ALA A 95 0.49 16.43 -15.28
CA ALA A 95 -0.80 15.80 -15.54
C ALA A 95 -0.72 14.30 -15.24
N TYR A 96 -1.76 13.77 -14.60
CA TYR A 96 -1.91 12.34 -14.34
C TYR A 96 -3.38 11.96 -14.26
N GLN A 97 -3.69 10.68 -14.35
CA GLN A 97 -5.04 10.18 -14.21
C GLN A 97 -5.26 9.59 -12.82
N VAL A 98 -6.44 9.80 -12.28
CA VAL A 98 -6.87 9.25 -11.00
C VAL A 98 -8.29 8.73 -11.15
N ASN A 99 -8.54 7.58 -10.54
CA ASN A 99 -9.87 7.01 -10.47
C ASN A 99 -10.44 7.27 -9.08
N LEU A 100 -11.57 7.99 -8.98
CA LEU A 100 -12.22 8.34 -7.73
C LEU A 100 -13.38 7.37 -7.47
N PHE A 101 -13.40 6.77 -6.28
CA PHE A 101 -14.45 5.85 -5.84
C PHE A 101 -14.98 6.24 -4.47
N HIS A 102 -16.26 5.96 -4.26
CA HIS A 102 -16.89 6.01 -2.95
C HIS A 102 -17.16 4.59 -2.44
N LEU A 103 -16.59 4.23 -1.29
CA LEU A 103 -16.67 2.87 -0.72
C LEU A 103 -17.99 2.54 0.00
N ALA A 104 -18.98 3.46 0.07
CA ALA A 104 -20.22 3.23 0.77
C ALA A 104 -21.32 2.72 -0.18
N ASN A 105 -21.68 1.46 -0.08
CA ASN A 105 -22.86 0.80 -0.65
C ASN A 105 -22.89 0.51 -2.16
N ALA A 106 -21.79 0.51 -2.85
CA ALA A 106 -21.79 -0.12 -4.16
C ALA A 106 -21.82 -1.64 -3.99
N ASP A 107 -22.69 -2.32 -4.72
CA ASP A 107 -22.38 -3.69 -5.16
C ASP A 107 -20.90 -3.71 -5.49
N LYS A 108 -20.15 -4.66 -4.93
CA LYS A 108 -18.67 -4.69 -4.97
C LYS A 108 -18.16 -4.07 -6.26
N PRO A 109 -17.36 -2.97 -6.19
CA PRO A 109 -16.89 -2.35 -7.41
C PRO A 109 -16.18 -3.42 -8.23
N ASP A 110 -16.38 -3.37 -9.54
CA ASP A 110 -15.63 -4.21 -10.47
C ASP A 110 -14.14 -3.91 -10.24
N PRO A 111 -13.36 -4.84 -9.75
CA PRO A 111 -11.96 -4.63 -9.33
C PRO A 111 -11.02 -4.32 -10.47
N SER A 112 -11.41 -4.66 -11.69
CA SER A 112 -10.78 -4.13 -12.90
C SER A 112 -10.78 -2.58 -12.93
N ARG A 113 -11.47 -1.94 -11.96
CA ARG A 113 -11.50 -0.49 -11.78
C ARG A 113 -10.41 0.06 -10.87
N TYR A 114 -9.85 -0.73 -9.95
CA TYR A 114 -8.74 -0.24 -9.10
C TYR A 114 -7.42 -0.26 -9.86
N PHE A 115 -7.24 -1.28 -10.68
CA PHE A 115 -5.98 -1.51 -11.38
C PHE A 115 -6.24 -1.92 -12.82
N VAL A 116 -5.53 -1.30 -13.73
CA VAL A 116 -5.67 -1.58 -15.19
C VAL A 116 -5.08 -2.93 -15.59
N ASP A 117 -4.31 -3.55 -14.71
CA ASP A 117 -3.63 -4.84 -14.91
C ASP A 117 -4.17 -5.95 -14.00
N VAL A 118 -5.42 -5.81 -13.53
CA VAL A 118 -6.16 -6.82 -12.75
C VAL A 118 -7.51 -7.03 -13.40
N ASP A 119 -7.75 -8.26 -13.86
CA ASP A 119 -8.98 -8.64 -14.56
C ASP A 119 -9.96 -9.38 -13.64
N SER A 120 -11.25 -9.33 -14.00
CA SER A 120 -12.33 -9.99 -13.25
C SER A 120 -12.18 -11.51 -13.12
N ASN A 121 -11.35 -12.15 -13.94
CA ASN A 121 -11.08 -13.57 -13.92
C ASN A 121 -9.76 -13.92 -13.22
N ASP A 122 -9.02 -12.94 -12.74
CA ASP A 122 -7.77 -13.20 -12.04
C ASP A 122 -8.03 -13.87 -10.69
N TRP A 123 -7.25 -14.90 -10.38
CA TRP A 123 -7.41 -15.67 -9.15
C TRP A 123 -7.15 -14.83 -7.89
N PHE A 124 -6.34 -13.77 -8.02
CA PHE A 124 -5.92 -12.88 -6.94
C PHE A 124 -6.77 -11.61 -6.84
N LEU A 125 -7.84 -11.51 -7.59
CA LEU A 125 -8.68 -10.35 -7.66
C LEU A 125 -9.17 -9.90 -6.29
N ALA A 126 -9.84 -10.80 -5.56
CA ALA A 126 -10.39 -10.51 -4.24
C ALA A 126 -9.29 -10.16 -3.22
N GLU A 127 -8.12 -10.75 -3.36
CA GLU A 127 -6.96 -10.52 -2.53
C GLU A 127 -6.31 -9.15 -2.80
N ALA A 128 -6.20 -8.77 -4.06
CA ALA A 128 -5.69 -7.46 -4.45
C ALA A 128 -6.63 -6.33 -3.99
N GLU A 129 -7.96 -6.54 -4.14
CA GLU A 129 -8.98 -5.63 -3.62
C GLU A 129 -8.88 -5.48 -2.11
N TYR A 130 -8.91 -6.60 -1.39
CA TYR A 130 -8.81 -6.61 0.05
C TYR A 130 -7.58 -5.84 0.54
N ALA A 131 -6.41 -6.14 -0.05
CA ALA A 131 -5.17 -5.48 0.33
C ALA A 131 -5.19 -3.96 0.06
N TYR A 132 -5.83 -3.53 -1.02
CA TYR A 132 -5.98 -2.12 -1.37
C TYR A 132 -7.00 -1.41 -0.46
N GLU A 133 -8.18 -1.99 -0.28
CA GLU A 133 -9.28 -1.42 0.54
C GLU A 133 -8.90 -1.24 2.01
N HIS A 134 -8.07 -2.16 2.53
CA HIS A 134 -7.59 -2.09 3.91
C HIS A 134 -6.28 -1.29 4.06
N GLY A 135 -5.79 -0.65 2.98
CA GLY A 135 -4.57 0.15 3.02
C GLY A 135 -3.30 -0.66 3.29
N ILE A 136 -3.35 -1.98 3.13
CA ILE A 136 -2.22 -2.90 3.36
C ILE A 136 -1.22 -2.80 2.22
N MET A 137 -1.72 -2.86 0.99
CA MET A 137 -0.92 -2.69 -0.23
C MET A 137 -1.54 -1.63 -1.14
N THR A 138 -0.70 -0.90 -1.83
CA THR A 138 -1.09 0.08 -2.86
C THR A 138 -0.60 -0.34 -4.24
N GLY A 139 -1.07 0.32 -5.29
CA GLY A 139 -0.49 0.13 -6.63
C GLY A 139 0.94 0.66 -6.73
N VAL A 140 1.60 0.31 -7.83
CA VAL A 140 2.97 0.74 -8.14
C VAL A 140 3.04 2.03 -8.97
N GLY A 141 1.89 2.70 -9.12
CA GLY A 141 1.74 3.87 -9.98
C GLY A 141 1.11 3.54 -11.34
N GLY A 142 0.64 4.57 -12.06
CA GLY A 142 -0.02 4.39 -13.35
C GLY A 142 -1.29 3.53 -13.32
N GLY A 143 -1.98 3.44 -12.17
CA GLY A 143 -3.16 2.60 -12.01
C GLY A 143 -2.86 1.09 -12.04
N ARG A 144 -1.62 0.67 -11.78
CA ARG A 144 -1.21 -0.75 -11.83
C ARG A 144 -1.01 -1.33 -10.44
N PHE A 145 -1.46 -2.57 -10.26
CA PHE A 145 -1.13 -3.39 -9.10
C PHE A 145 0.21 -4.11 -9.26
N ALA A 146 0.56 -4.45 -10.50
CA ALA A 146 1.72 -5.23 -10.88
C ALA A 146 1.75 -6.62 -10.19
N PRO A 147 0.73 -7.48 -10.42
CA PRO A 147 0.48 -8.67 -9.62
C PRO A 147 1.62 -9.69 -9.64
N TYR A 148 2.35 -9.76 -10.74
CA TYR A 148 3.45 -10.71 -10.96
C TYR A 148 4.85 -10.12 -10.68
N ASP A 149 4.92 -8.84 -10.33
CA ASP A 149 6.19 -8.23 -9.94
C ASP A 149 6.61 -8.78 -8.56
N PRO A 150 7.92 -8.97 -8.34
CA PRO A 150 8.44 -9.42 -7.06
C PRO A 150 8.17 -8.37 -5.97
N VAL A 151 7.85 -8.85 -4.77
CA VAL A 151 7.90 -8.03 -3.55
C VAL A 151 9.34 -7.95 -3.10
N ASP A 152 9.86 -6.76 -2.92
CA ASP A 152 11.14 -6.54 -2.27
C ASP A 152 11.00 -6.48 -0.73
N ARG A 153 12.13 -6.56 -0.04
CA ARG A 153 12.17 -6.59 1.43
C ARG A 153 11.64 -5.29 2.05
N ALA A 154 11.89 -4.15 1.40
CA ALA A 154 11.37 -2.84 1.83
C ALA A 154 9.84 -2.81 1.72
N THR A 155 9.27 -3.29 0.63
CA THR A 155 7.83 -3.41 0.45
C THR A 155 7.22 -4.34 1.51
N ALA A 156 7.87 -5.48 1.82
CA ALA A 156 7.35 -6.41 2.82
C ALA A 156 7.27 -5.77 4.22
N VAL A 157 8.30 -5.06 4.67
CA VAL A 157 8.24 -4.36 5.96
C VAL A 157 7.30 -3.16 5.95
N GLN A 158 7.19 -2.45 4.82
CA GLN A 158 6.24 -1.35 4.67
C GLN A 158 4.79 -1.83 4.80
N ILE A 159 4.47 -2.99 4.24
CA ILE A 159 3.17 -3.62 4.38
C ILE A 159 2.84 -3.90 5.86
N LEU A 160 3.76 -4.51 6.59
CA LEU A 160 3.56 -4.80 8.01
C LEU A 160 3.49 -3.51 8.86
N TYR A 161 4.25 -2.50 8.51
CA TYR A 161 4.19 -1.19 9.13
C TYR A 161 2.84 -0.49 8.87
N ASN A 162 2.29 -0.61 7.67
CA ASN A 162 0.96 -0.13 7.34
C ASN A 162 -0.11 -0.87 8.17
N LEU A 163 0.00 -2.19 8.26
CA LEU A 163 -0.92 -3.04 9.03
C LEU A 163 -0.90 -2.69 10.54
N GLU A 164 0.24 -2.24 11.06
CA GLU A 164 0.40 -1.74 12.43
C GLU A 164 -0.13 -0.30 12.62
N GLY A 165 -0.60 0.35 11.55
CA GLY A 165 -1.10 1.72 11.60
C GLY A 165 0.01 2.78 11.61
N ARG A 166 1.19 2.45 11.16
CA ARG A 166 2.36 3.36 11.06
C ARG A 166 2.68 4.05 12.38
N PRO A 167 3.05 3.30 13.42
CA PRO A 167 3.32 3.88 14.72
C PRO A 167 4.45 4.91 14.64
N ALA A 168 4.29 6.00 15.39
CA ALA A 168 5.33 7.02 15.48
C ALA A 168 6.62 6.44 16.04
N LEU A 169 7.73 6.71 15.36
CA LEU A 169 9.05 6.27 15.81
C LEU A 169 9.64 7.24 16.83
N PRO A 170 10.36 6.77 17.84
CA PRO A 170 11.07 7.65 18.75
C PRO A 170 12.22 8.34 18.01
N GLY A 171 12.09 9.64 17.74
CA GLY A 171 13.07 10.61 17.24
C GLY A 171 14.21 10.10 16.34
N ASN A 172 14.83 10.98 15.59
CA ASN A 172 15.89 10.67 14.60
C ASN A 172 17.00 9.73 15.16
N GLN A 173 16.90 8.45 14.86
CA GLN A 173 17.79 7.40 15.39
C GLN A 173 18.99 7.09 14.44
N GLY A 174 19.10 7.81 13.32
CA GLY A 174 20.05 7.48 12.25
C GLY A 174 19.71 6.13 11.58
N THR A 175 20.11 5.88 10.35
CA THR A 175 19.83 4.59 9.71
C THR A 175 20.67 3.48 10.36
N PRO A 176 20.05 2.38 10.83
CA PRO A 176 20.82 1.29 11.45
C PRO A 176 21.60 0.47 10.42
N TYR A 177 21.34 0.70 9.14
CA TYR A 177 21.91 -0.03 8.01
C TYR A 177 22.56 0.95 7.03
N GLY A 178 23.73 0.54 6.48
CA GLY A 178 24.49 1.37 5.55
C GLY A 178 23.85 1.53 4.17
N ASP A 179 22.90 0.67 3.83
CA ASP A 179 22.19 0.64 2.55
C ASP A 179 20.74 1.14 2.63
N VAL A 180 20.36 1.81 3.72
CA VAL A 180 19.07 2.45 3.90
C VAL A 180 19.26 3.94 4.07
N ASP A 181 18.89 4.71 3.06
CA ASP A 181 18.93 6.17 3.11
C ASP A 181 17.90 6.72 4.10
N PRO A 182 18.19 7.83 4.79
CA PRO A 182 17.32 8.38 5.85
C PRO A 182 15.98 8.93 5.35
N ASP A 183 15.90 9.30 4.07
CA ASP A 183 14.76 10.05 3.50
C ASP A 183 14.02 9.28 2.39
N VAL A 184 14.11 7.94 2.38
CA VAL A 184 13.36 7.12 1.43
C VAL A 184 12.05 6.61 2.04
N TRP A 185 11.09 6.25 1.20
CA TRP A 185 9.71 5.91 1.58
C TRP A 185 9.59 4.74 2.57
N TYR A 186 10.58 3.86 2.63
CA TYR A 186 10.58 2.68 3.50
C TYR A 186 11.43 2.84 4.78
N THR A 187 12.08 3.99 4.96
CA THR A 187 13.02 4.19 6.08
C THR A 187 12.36 3.92 7.42
N ASP A 188 11.22 4.54 7.67
CA ASP A 188 10.47 4.37 8.92
C ASP A 188 10.03 2.93 9.14
N ALA A 189 9.58 2.24 8.08
CA ALA A 189 9.18 0.85 8.16
C ALA A 189 10.34 -0.08 8.51
N VAL A 190 11.52 0.15 7.94
CA VAL A 190 12.74 -0.61 8.26
C VAL A 190 13.16 -0.39 9.73
N TYR A 191 13.09 0.85 10.20
CA TYR A 191 13.38 1.19 11.60
C TYR A 191 12.42 0.49 12.55
N TRP A 192 11.13 0.61 12.28
CA TRP A 192 10.11 -0.03 13.08
C TRP A 192 10.33 -1.54 13.11
N ALA A 193 10.44 -2.18 11.94
CA ALA A 193 10.59 -3.63 11.83
C ALA A 193 11.79 -4.15 12.61
N ARG A 194 12.92 -3.41 12.61
CA ARG A 194 14.09 -3.74 13.44
C ARG A 194 13.79 -3.57 14.93
N SER A 195 13.19 -2.44 15.31
CA SER A 195 12.95 -2.11 16.73
C SER A 195 12.04 -3.12 17.43
N VAL A 196 11.12 -3.73 16.68
CA VAL A 196 10.20 -4.77 17.15
C VAL A 196 10.63 -6.19 16.76
N GLN A 197 11.82 -6.34 16.18
CA GLN A 197 12.43 -7.61 15.76
C GLN A 197 11.60 -8.41 14.75
N VAL A 198 10.79 -7.75 13.94
CA VAL A 198 10.00 -8.36 12.86
C VAL A 198 10.88 -8.67 11.65
N ALA A 199 11.79 -7.77 11.31
CA ALA A 199 12.77 -7.98 10.26
C ALA A 199 14.15 -7.44 10.66
N GLU A 200 15.16 -8.16 10.27
CA GLU A 200 16.58 -7.83 10.49
C GLU A 200 17.33 -7.92 9.18
N GLY A 201 18.44 -7.19 9.10
CA GLY A 201 19.42 -7.31 8.04
C GLY A 201 20.48 -8.38 8.34
N ASP A 202 21.57 -8.36 7.59
CA ASP A 202 22.75 -9.22 7.79
C ASP A 202 23.80 -8.63 8.77
N GLY A 203 23.43 -7.58 9.50
CA GLY A 203 24.24 -6.83 10.45
C GLY A 203 24.56 -5.42 9.98
N GLU A 204 25.12 -5.23 8.80
CA GLU A 204 25.45 -3.93 8.22
C GLU A 204 24.42 -3.45 7.20
N ASN A 205 23.75 -4.36 6.51
CA ASN A 205 22.82 -4.07 5.43
C ASN A 205 21.43 -4.67 5.69
N PHE A 206 20.40 -3.97 5.26
CA PHE A 206 19.03 -4.47 5.26
C PHE A 206 18.67 -5.17 3.95
N ARG A 207 19.31 -4.79 2.85
CA ARG A 207 19.04 -5.22 1.48
C ARG A 207 17.59 -4.87 1.06
N PRO A 208 17.20 -3.59 1.11
CA PRO A 208 15.81 -3.17 0.98
C PRO A 208 15.19 -3.54 -0.36
N LEU A 209 15.98 -3.48 -1.44
CA LEU A 209 15.53 -3.70 -2.82
C LEU A 209 15.70 -5.14 -3.31
N ASP A 210 16.23 -6.04 -2.48
CA ASP A 210 16.32 -7.45 -2.83
C ASP A 210 14.92 -8.08 -2.82
N PRO A 211 14.56 -8.90 -3.82
CA PRO A 211 13.33 -9.68 -3.80
C PRO A 211 13.25 -10.56 -2.54
N ILE A 212 12.09 -10.58 -1.89
CA ILE A 212 11.89 -11.41 -0.72
C ILE A 212 11.52 -12.84 -1.13
N SER A 213 12.17 -13.83 -0.51
CA SER A 213 11.79 -15.22 -0.69
C SER A 213 10.53 -15.58 0.11
N ARG A 214 9.88 -16.69 -0.25
CA ARG A 214 8.69 -17.19 0.44
C ARG A 214 8.98 -17.55 1.90
N GLU A 215 10.14 -18.13 2.19
CA GLU A 215 10.55 -18.43 3.57
C GLU A 215 10.91 -17.17 4.37
N GLU A 216 11.50 -16.14 3.75
CA GLU A 216 11.75 -14.85 4.39
C GLU A 216 10.44 -14.12 4.72
N PHE A 217 9.49 -14.13 3.79
CA PHE A 217 8.17 -13.52 4.02
C PHE A 217 7.41 -14.25 5.14
N ALA A 218 7.44 -15.60 5.16
CA ALA A 218 6.90 -16.38 6.28
C ALA A 218 7.53 -16.01 7.61
N ALA A 219 8.86 -15.81 7.65
CA ALA A 219 9.58 -15.45 8.86
C ALA A 219 9.18 -14.04 9.37
N MET A 220 8.99 -13.07 8.49
CA MET A 220 8.51 -11.74 8.87
C MET A 220 7.10 -11.80 9.45
N LEU A 221 6.17 -12.54 8.83
CA LEU A 221 4.80 -12.72 9.33
C LEU A 221 4.75 -13.45 10.67
N TYR A 222 5.55 -14.50 10.84
CA TYR A 222 5.66 -15.24 12.09
C TYR A 222 6.11 -14.36 13.25
N ARG A 223 7.18 -13.57 13.02
CA ARG A 223 7.69 -12.63 14.02
C ARG A 223 6.69 -11.53 14.32
N TYR A 224 6.00 -11.01 13.28
CA TYR A 224 4.93 -10.03 13.46
C TYR A 224 3.77 -10.60 14.27
N ALA A 225 3.35 -11.84 14.01
CA ALA A 225 2.33 -12.51 14.81
C ALA A 225 2.75 -12.64 16.28
N GLY A 226 4.02 -13.00 16.54
CA GLY A 226 4.60 -13.04 17.89
C GLY A 226 4.62 -11.66 18.56
N TYR A 227 5.02 -10.61 17.83
CA TYR A 227 4.99 -9.24 18.32
C TYR A 227 3.57 -8.80 18.74
N LYS A 228 2.55 -9.17 17.97
CA LYS A 228 1.14 -8.89 18.27
C LYS A 228 0.56 -9.79 19.36
N GLY A 229 1.27 -10.83 19.78
CA GLY A 229 0.76 -11.82 20.74
C GLY A 229 -0.26 -12.78 20.14
N TYR A 230 -0.30 -12.92 18.82
CA TYR A 230 -1.16 -13.90 18.16
C TYR A 230 -0.63 -15.33 18.37
N SER A 231 -1.50 -16.31 18.13
CA SER A 231 -1.11 -17.72 18.29
C SER A 231 -0.05 -18.13 17.28
N LEU A 232 1.05 -18.66 17.79
CA LEU A 232 2.12 -19.26 16.97
C LEU A 232 1.97 -20.80 16.87
N SER A 233 0.80 -21.36 17.19
CA SER A 233 0.50 -22.77 17.03
C SER A 233 0.10 -23.11 15.58
N GLY A 234 0.04 -24.41 15.26
CA GLY A 234 -0.47 -24.89 13.99
C GLY A 234 0.62 -25.15 12.94
N ALA A 235 1.70 -25.86 13.33
CA ALA A 235 2.75 -26.24 12.37
C ALA A 235 2.26 -27.24 11.32
N GLY A 236 2.45 -26.89 10.04
CA GLY A 236 2.22 -27.79 8.91
C GLY A 236 3.36 -28.79 8.71
N ASP A 237 3.07 -29.89 8.03
CA ASP A 237 4.06 -30.88 7.63
C ASP A 237 4.74 -30.45 6.31
N LEU A 238 5.94 -29.86 6.42
CA LEU A 238 6.74 -29.49 5.24
C LEU A 238 7.30 -30.71 4.50
N GLY A 239 7.41 -31.85 5.15
CA GLY A 239 7.89 -33.09 4.53
C GLY A 239 6.97 -33.66 3.45
N ARG A 240 5.73 -33.19 3.36
CA ARG A 240 4.80 -33.53 2.28
C ARG A 240 5.17 -32.90 0.91
N TYR A 241 6.01 -31.87 0.92
CA TYR A 241 6.47 -31.20 -0.30
C TYR A 241 7.78 -31.81 -0.79
N SER A 242 7.93 -31.95 -2.10
CA SER A 242 9.10 -32.57 -2.70
C SER A 242 10.42 -31.83 -2.48
N ASP A 243 10.31 -30.55 -2.07
CA ASP A 243 11.43 -29.65 -1.78
C ASP A 243 11.41 -29.13 -0.31
N GLY A 244 10.63 -29.80 0.55
CA GLY A 244 10.52 -29.40 1.95
C GLY A 244 11.83 -29.48 2.74
N ASP A 245 12.77 -30.33 2.29
CA ASP A 245 14.12 -30.45 2.83
C ASP A 245 15.07 -29.30 2.43
N ARG A 246 14.65 -28.46 1.48
CA ARG A 246 15.40 -27.28 1.04
C ARG A 246 15.09 -26.05 1.86
N VAL A 247 14.11 -26.10 2.74
CA VAL A 247 13.80 -24.99 3.66
C VAL A 247 15.02 -24.71 4.54
N SER A 248 15.44 -23.44 4.59
CA SER A 248 16.55 -23.00 5.42
C SER A 248 16.26 -23.31 6.89
N SER A 249 17.26 -23.79 7.65
CA SER A 249 17.08 -24.21 9.03
C SER A 249 16.48 -23.14 9.95
N TRP A 250 16.77 -21.86 9.67
CA TRP A 250 16.23 -20.73 10.40
C TRP A 250 14.77 -20.42 10.06
N ALA A 251 14.26 -20.92 8.93
CA ALA A 251 12.91 -20.63 8.43
C ALA A 251 11.92 -21.80 8.66
N VAL A 252 12.41 -22.96 9.09
CA VAL A 252 11.57 -24.17 9.24
C VAL A 252 10.34 -23.91 10.12
N GLU A 253 10.53 -23.30 11.27
CA GLU A 253 9.45 -23.05 12.23
C GLU A 253 8.41 -22.07 11.64
N SER A 254 8.87 -20.96 11.07
CA SER A 254 8.01 -19.92 10.53
C SER A 254 7.26 -20.37 9.28
N LEU A 255 7.92 -21.10 8.37
CA LEU A 255 7.26 -21.60 7.16
C LEU A 255 6.29 -22.74 7.50
N ALA A 256 6.64 -23.61 8.46
CA ALA A 256 5.71 -24.63 8.96
C ALA A 256 4.48 -24.01 9.62
N TRP A 257 4.65 -22.96 10.43
CA TRP A 257 3.54 -22.21 10.99
C TRP A 257 2.67 -21.57 9.90
N ALA A 258 3.26 -20.87 8.96
CA ALA A 258 2.53 -20.23 7.86
C ALA A 258 1.77 -21.26 7.01
N ASN A 259 2.36 -22.42 6.76
CA ASN A 259 1.72 -23.51 6.03
C ASN A 259 0.60 -24.17 6.84
N GLY A 260 0.83 -24.45 8.12
CA GLY A 260 -0.16 -25.11 8.99
C GLY A 260 -1.40 -24.24 9.24
N ASN A 261 -1.24 -22.91 9.19
CA ASN A 261 -2.33 -21.95 9.27
C ASN A 261 -2.91 -21.57 7.88
N GLY A 262 -2.49 -22.24 6.81
CA GLY A 262 -3.02 -22.01 5.47
C GLY A 262 -2.65 -20.66 4.85
N LEU A 263 -1.69 -19.93 5.44
CA LEU A 263 -1.24 -18.64 4.92
C LEU A 263 -0.41 -18.83 3.64
N ILE A 264 0.59 -19.69 3.70
CA ILE A 264 1.46 -20.05 2.58
C ILE A 264 1.23 -21.52 2.21
N ASN A 265 0.63 -21.75 1.06
CA ASN A 265 0.40 -23.06 0.52
C ASN A 265 1.46 -23.43 -0.52
N GLY A 266 1.62 -24.74 -0.78
CA GLY A 266 2.44 -25.23 -1.88
C GLY A 266 1.80 -24.98 -3.24
N HIS A 267 2.59 -25.24 -4.28
CA HIS A 267 2.16 -25.21 -5.66
C HIS A 267 1.53 -26.54 -6.10
N ASP A 268 0.78 -26.51 -7.18
CA ASP A 268 0.12 -27.71 -7.75
C ASP A 268 1.11 -28.82 -8.16
N ASN A 269 2.38 -28.46 -8.39
CA ASN A 269 3.46 -29.41 -8.69
C ASN A 269 4.03 -30.13 -7.45
N GLY A 270 3.45 -29.89 -6.27
CA GLY A 270 3.86 -30.52 -5.01
C GLY A 270 5.11 -29.90 -4.34
N THR A 271 5.49 -28.68 -4.71
CA THR A 271 6.59 -27.92 -4.06
C THR A 271 6.05 -26.86 -3.13
N ILE A 272 6.83 -26.47 -2.09
CA ILE A 272 6.59 -25.28 -1.24
C ILE A 272 7.38 -24.07 -1.74
N ASP A 273 8.44 -24.31 -2.49
CA ASP A 273 9.35 -23.34 -3.11
C ASP A 273 9.89 -22.29 -2.12
N PRO A 274 10.64 -22.71 -1.09
CA PRO A 274 11.01 -21.82 0.02
C PRO A 274 11.88 -20.64 -0.41
N GLN A 275 12.80 -20.82 -1.36
CA GLN A 275 13.66 -19.77 -1.89
C GLN A 275 13.06 -19.05 -3.11
N GLY A 276 11.89 -19.48 -3.57
CA GLY A 276 11.18 -18.79 -4.64
C GLY A 276 10.77 -17.39 -4.24
N THR A 277 10.77 -16.48 -5.19
CA THR A 277 10.38 -15.07 -4.97
C THR A 277 8.89 -14.96 -4.69
N THR A 278 8.50 -14.12 -3.74
CA THR A 278 7.10 -13.79 -3.47
C THR A 278 6.64 -12.71 -4.44
N GLU A 279 5.64 -13.02 -5.25
CA GLU A 279 4.96 -12.05 -6.12
C GLU A 279 3.93 -11.21 -5.35
N ARG A 280 3.59 -10.02 -5.86
CA ARG A 280 2.64 -9.11 -5.20
C ARG A 280 1.25 -9.71 -5.04
N ALA A 281 0.76 -10.44 -6.03
CA ALA A 281 -0.51 -11.17 -5.93
C ALA A 281 -0.48 -12.24 -4.82
N GLN A 282 0.63 -12.97 -4.71
CA GLN A 282 0.83 -13.97 -3.66
C GLN A 282 0.90 -13.32 -2.28
N ALA A 283 1.61 -12.19 -2.16
CA ALA A 283 1.66 -11.44 -0.91
C ALA A 283 0.28 -10.95 -0.48
N ALA A 284 -0.53 -10.40 -1.40
CA ALA A 284 -1.90 -9.99 -1.13
C ALA A 284 -2.75 -11.14 -0.59
N ALA A 285 -2.65 -12.33 -1.23
CA ALA A 285 -3.38 -13.52 -0.79
C ALA A 285 -2.98 -13.99 0.62
N VAL A 286 -1.68 -13.98 0.92
CA VAL A 286 -1.17 -14.33 2.25
C VAL A 286 -1.65 -13.33 3.30
N LEU A 287 -1.59 -12.04 2.98
CA LEU A 287 -1.99 -10.95 3.88
C LEU A 287 -3.50 -10.95 4.16
N MET A 288 -4.34 -11.16 3.14
CA MET A 288 -5.78 -11.29 3.35
C MET A 288 -6.10 -12.43 4.31
N ARG A 289 -5.53 -13.63 4.08
CA ARG A 289 -5.72 -14.77 4.98
C ARG A 289 -5.21 -14.49 6.38
N PHE A 290 -4.07 -13.83 6.50
CA PHE A 290 -3.51 -13.43 7.80
C PHE A 290 -4.45 -12.49 8.54
N CYS A 291 -4.96 -11.45 7.89
CA CYS A 291 -5.86 -10.48 8.52
C CYS A 291 -7.17 -11.13 8.93
N GLN A 292 -7.79 -11.93 8.07
CA GLN A 292 -9.04 -12.63 8.36
C GLN A 292 -8.93 -13.63 9.50
N GLN A 293 -7.75 -14.17 9.74
CA GLN A 293 -7.54 -15.19 10.78
C GLN A 293 -7.09 -14.60 12.11
N PHE A 294 -6.31 -13.51 12.10
CA PHE A 294 -5.63 -13.03 13.30
C PHE A 294 -5.99 -11.59 13.68
N VAL A 295 -6.48 -10.76 12.75
CA VAL A 295 -6.72 -9.34 13.00
C VAL A 295 -8.20 -9.04 13.17
N GLU A 296 -9.08 -9.69 12.40
CA GLU A 296 -10.55 -9.57 12.49
C GLU A 296 -11.11 -10.48 13.58
#